data_930fe3848ed953e0097e5761c67856c6
#
_entry.id   930fe3848ed953e0097e5761c67856c6
#
_cell.length_a   1.000
_cell.length_b   1.000
_cell.length_c   1.000
_cell.angle_alpha   90.00
_cell.angle_beta   90.00
_cell.angle_gamma   90.00
#
_symmetry.space_group_name_H-M   'P 1'
#
loop_
_entity.id
_entity.type
_entity.pdbx_description
1 polymer ?
#
loop_
_entity_poly.entity_id
_entity_poly.type
_entity_poly.pdbx_seq_one_letter_code
_entity_poly.pdbx_strand_id
1 'polypeptide(L)'
;AATPMAMGPGALSMAVGSYTQIVDLTHLITPEIPVWPGNPSPVITPFKTFADDGFYANELNYVEHTGTHLDAPVHFFEGMEYAWQMPVQNFVVPMIVIDIREKAASDPDSQVTPDDVTAWESANGDIPANAFVAMNSGWAAKVGDPEAFVNLDADGVQHYPGFHPEAAIMLLEKGLAGIGVDTLSQDYGASTDFGTHIAILGAGRYGIEGLAGLDDVPAAGATVII
;
A
#
# COMPACT_ATOMS: atom_id res chain seq x y z
N ALA A 1 6.54 -33.47 10.04
CA ALA A 1 7.44 -32.50 10.64
C ALA A 1 8.39 -32.02 9.53
N ALA A 2 8.19 -30.82 9.02
CA ALA A 2 9.10 -30.21 8.06
C ALA A 2 10.35 -29.73 8.81
N THR A 3 11.52 -30.12 8.31
CA THR A 3 12.82 -29.69 8.83
C THR A 3 13.01 -28.22 8.48
N PRO A 4 13.34 -27.34 9.44
CA PRO A 4 13.62 -25.94 9.10
C PRO A 4 14.87 -25.89 8.21
N MET A 5 14.74 -25.25 7.06
CA MET A 5 15.87 -24.93 6.17
C MET A 5 16.80 -23.99 6.93
N ALA A 6 18.04 -24.44 7.17
CA ALA A 6 19.07 -23.62 7.77
C ALA A 6 19.40 -22.48 6.80
N MET A 7 19.07 -21.26 7.19
CA MET A 7 19.50 -20.06 6.49
C MET A 7 21.02 -19.91 6.67
N GLY A 8 21.73 -19.77 5.55
CA GLY A 8 23.17 -19.52 5.55
C GLY A 8 23.50 -18.17 6.21
N PRO A 9 24.74 -17.98 6.71
CA PRO A 9 25.13 -16.80 7.52
C PRO A 9 25.23 -15.47 6.75
N GLY A 10 24.62 -15.35 5.58
CA GLY A 10 24.64 -14.13 4.75
C GLY A 10 23.36 -13.32 4.69
N ALA A 11 22.23 -13.79 5.27
CA ALA A 11 20.92 -13.19 5.05
C ALA A 11 20.45 -12.18 6.11
N LEU A 12 21.21 -11.89 7.14
CA LEU A 12 20.81 -11.00 8.25
C LEU A 12 21.84 -9.91 8.57
N SER A 13 22.58 -9.45 7.58
CA SER A 13 23.43 -8.26 7.72
C SER A 13 22.81 -7.05 7.02
N MET A 14 21.52 -6.83 7.13
CA MET A 14 21.07 -5.45 7.24
C MET A 14 21.39 -5.03 8.67
N ALA A 15 22.58 -4.46 8.86
CA ALA A 15 22.84 -3.65 10.03
C ALA A 15 21.61 -2.74 10.14
N VAL A 16 20.98 -2.71 11.31
CA VAL A 16 20.10 -1.63 11.72
C VAL A 16 21.02 -0.41 11.74
N GLY A 17 21.26 0.13 10.53
CA GLY A 17 22.12 1.28 10.31
C GLY A 17 21.51 2.49 11.01
N SER A 18 22.31 3.48 11.29
CA SER A 18 21.83 4.77 11.80
C SER A 18 20.78 5.31 10.83
N TYR A 19 19.51 5.29 11.22
CA TYR A 19 18.45 5.99 10.49
C TYR A 19 18.70 7.51 10.58
N THR A 20 18.55 8.19 9.48
CA THR A 20 18.55 9.65 9.46
C THR A 20 17.15 10.20 9.70
N GLN A 21 16.11 9.40 9.37
CA GLN A 21 14.71 9.76 9.49
C GLN A 21 13.84 8.49 9.59
N ILE A 22 12.73 8.59 10.30
CA ILE A 22 11.64 7.61 10.30
C ILE A 22 10.39 8.36 9.82
N VAL A 23 9.70 7.80 8.83
CA VAL A 23 8.47 8.37 8.27
C VAL A 23 7.31 7.43 8.60
N ASP A 24 6.24 7.98 9.17
CA ASP A 24 4.98 7.27 9.34
C ASP A 24 4.20 7.32 8.02
N LEU A 25 3.91 6.16 7.46
CA LEU A 25 3.21 6.03 6.18
C LEU A 25 1.72 5.71 6.37
N THR A 26 1.16 5.96 7.57
CA THR A 26 -0.22 5.61 7.89
C THR A 26 -1.12 6.84 8.03
N HIS A 27 -2.38 6.70 7.64
CA HIS A 27 -3.43 7.65 7.97
C HIS A 27 -4.05 7.33 9.32
N LEU A 28 -4.45 8.38 10.06
CA LEU A 28 -5.24 8.22 11.28
C LEU A 28 -6.63 7.66 10.93
N ILE A 29 -7.01 6.54 11.53
CA ILE A 29 -8.37 6.01 11.40
C ILE A 29 -9.32 6.83 12.27
N THR A 30 -10.25 7.53 11.61
CA THR A 30 -11.34 8.29 12.23
C THR A 30 -12.67 7.87 11.62
N PRO A 31 -13.81 8.23 12.23
CA PRO A 31 -15.12 7.98 11.63
C PRO A 31 -15.31 8.63 10.24
N GLU A 32 -14.55 9.67 9.94
CA GLU A 32 -14.62 10.44 8.70
C GLU A 32 -13.62 10.01 7.63
N ILE A 33 -12.74 9.03 7.93
CA ILE A 33 -11.75 8.57 6.94
C ILE A 33 -12.45 8.07 5.67
N PRO A 34 -11.94 8.40 4.47
CA PRO A 34 -12.50 7.87 3.24
C PRO A 34 -12.52 6.34 3.25
N VAL A 35 -13.64 5.76 2.82
CA VAL A 35 -13.81 4.32 2.68
C VAL A 35 -14.28 3.99 1.26
N TRP A 36 -14.10 2.75 0.86
CA TRP A 36 -14.63 2.27 -0.42
C TRP A 36 -16.15 2.49 -0.50
N PRO A 37 -16.70 2.97 -1.63
CA PRO A 37 -18.13 3.19 -1.79
C PRO A 37 -18.97 1.97 -1.43
N GLY A 38 -19.92 2.16 -0.51
CA GLY A 38 -20.75 1.09 0.02
C GLY A 38 -20.25 0.44 1.30
N ASN A 39 -19.00 0.65 1.70
CA ASN A 39 -18.53 0.21 3.02
C ASN A 39 -19.03 1.17 4.11
N PRO A 40 -19.33 0.63 5.32
CA PRO A 40 -19.66 1.48 6.46
C PRO A 40 -18.44 2.27 6.93
N SER A 41 -18.66 3.52 7.35
CA SER A 41 -17.64 4.29 8.06
C SER A 41 -17.23 3.62 9.36
N PRO A 42 -15.98 3.79 9.82
CA PRO A 42 -15.52 3.29 11.09
C PRO A 42 -16.36 3.83 12.25
N VAL A 43 -16.68 2.95 13.20
CA VAL A 43 -17.32 3.32 14.46
C VAL A 43 -16.32 3.10 15.59
N ILE A 44 -16.00 4.19 16.31
CA ILE A 44 -15.09 4.19 17.46
C ILE A 44 -15.90 4.58 18.67
N THR A 45 -16.14 3.62 19.58
CA THR A 45 -16.98 3.81 20.76
C THR A 45 -16.15 3.65 22.03
N PRO A 46 -16.20 4.61 22.99
CA PRO A 46 -15.56 4.41 24.29
C PRO A 46 -16.13 3.16 24.98
N PHE A 47 -15.27 2.15 25.20
CA PHE A 47 -15.58 0.94 25.93
C PHE A 47 -15.30 1.11 27.43
N LYS A 48 -14.25 1.88 27.77
CA LYS A 48 -13.84 2.25 29.13
C LYS A 48 -13.51 3.72 29.19
N THR A 49 -13.82 4.36 30.33
CA THR A 49 -13.53 5.78 30.53
C THR A 49 -12.72 5.99 31.81
N PHE A 50 -11.92 7.05 31.86
CA PHE A 50 -11.19 7.40 33.08
C PHE A 50 -12.10 7.67 34.26
N ALA A 51 -13.30 8.22 34.00
CA ALA A 51 -14.24 8.59 35.09
C ALA A 51 -14.82 7.37 35.80
N ASP A 52 -15.14 6.31 35.04
CA ASP A 52 -15.83 5.14 35.57
C ASP A 52 -14.89 3.99 35.90
N ASP A 53 -13.81 3.83 35.11
CA ASP A 53 -12.93 2.65 35.13
C ASP A 53 -11.49 2.96 35.55
N GLY A 54 -11.07 4.23 35.58
CA GLY A 54 -9.70 4.63 35.87
C GLY A 54 -8.70 4.46 34.75
N PHE A 55 -9.14 4.00 33.56
CA PHE A 55 -8.38 3.89 32.30
C PHE A 55 -9.30 4.10 31.11
N TYR A 56 -8.70 4.22 29.91
CA TYR A 56 -9.43 4.46 28.67
C TYR A 56 -9.21 3.35 27.65
N ALA A 57 -10.29 2.88 27.01
CA ALA A 57 -10.24 1.94 25.89
C ALA A 57 -11.43 2.18 24.97
N ASN A 58 -11.20 1.96 23.67
CA ASN A 58 -12.25 1.99 22.65
C ASN A 58 -12.61 0.58 22.19
N GLU A 59 -13.86 0.43 21.73
CA GLU A 59 -14.29 -0.61 20.81
C GLU A 59 -14.22 -0.06 19.39
N LEU A 60 -13.65 -0.82 18.47
CA LEU A 60 -13.47 -0.45 17.07
C LEU A 60 -14.30 -1.40 16.20
N ASN A 61 -15.09 -0.82 15.29
CA ASN A 61 -15.86 -1.58 14.30
C ASN A 61 -15.68 -0.92 12.92
N TYR A 62 -14.94 -1.58 12.04
CA TYR A 62 -14.71 -1.15 10.66
C TYR A 62 -14.32 -2.35 9.78
N VAL A 63 -14.47 -2.17 8.46
CA VAL A 63 -14.02 -3.16 7.47
C VAL A 63 -12.49 -3.13 7.42
N GLU A 64 -11.83 -4.28 7.28
CA GLU A 64 -10.37 -4.38 7.24
C GLU A 64 -9.71 -3.52 6.15
N HIS A 65 -10.41 -3.27 5.03
CA HIS A 65 -9.99 -2.36 3.96
C HIS A 65 -10.33 -0.90 4.31
N THR A 66 -9.70 -0.37 5.35
CA THR A 66 -9.93 0.98 5.85
C THR A 66 -8.63 1.68 6.21
N GLY A 67 -8.44 2.88 5.70
CA GLY A 67 -7.22 3.65 5.94
C GLY A 67 -6.00 3.00 5.29
N THR A 68 -4.84 3.10 5.94
CA THR A 68 -3.64 2.42 5.46
C THR A 68 -3.70 0.95 5.88
N HIS A 69 -3.82 0.06 4.92
CA HIS A 69 -4.00 -1.38 5.17
C HIS A 69 -3.28 -2.25 4.13
N LEU A 70 -3.20 -3.54 4.41
CA LEU A 70 -2.57 -4.54 3.57
C LEU A 70 -3.60 -5.49 2.99
N ASP A 71 -3.57 -5.66 1.65
CA ASP A 71 -4.28 -6.71 0.94
C ASP A 71 -3.41 -7.95 0.80
N ALA A 72 -3.84 -9.03 1.43
CA ALA A 72 -3.21 -10.33 1.30
C ALA A 72 -3.78 -11.09 0.08
N PRO A 73 -3.05 -12.11 -0.45
CA PRO A 73 -3.51 -12.91 -1.59
C PRO A 73 -4.93 -13.48 -1.47
N VAL A 74 -5.37 -13.84 -0.26
CA VAL A 74 -6.72 -14.36 0.00
C VAL A 74 -7.83 -13.37 -0.34
N HIS A 75 -7.53 -12.06 -0.40
CA HIS A 75 -8.52 -11.04 -0.72
C HIS A 75 -9.19 -11.28 -2.09
N PHE A 76 -8.45 -11.73 -3.09
CA PHE A 76 -8.96 -12.03 -4.43
C PHE A 76 -8.97 -13.53 -4.77
N PHE A 77 -8.21 -14.35 -4.05
CA PHE A 77 -8.04 -15.77 -4.41
C PHE A 77 -8.34 -16.68 -3.22
N GLU A 78 -9.49 -17.37 -3.28
CA GLU A 78 -9.89 -18.35 -2.26
C GLU A 78 -8.79 -19.40 -2.04
N GLY A 79 -8.43 -19.61 -0.77
CA GLY A 79 -7.44 -20.62 -0.37
C GLY A 79 -5.97 -20.17 -0.47
N MET A 80 -5.69 -18.95 -0.91
CA MET A 80 -4.35 -18.36 -0.83
C MET A 80 -4.07 -17.81 0.58
N GLU A 81 -2.82 -17.31 0.79
CA GLU A 81 -2.36 -16.90 2.12
C GLU A 81 -3.09 -15.66 2.64
N TYR A 82 -3.45 -15.72 3.92
CA TYR A 82 -3.76 -14.56 4.73
C TYR A 82 -2.46 -13.83 5.13
N ALA A 83 -2.56 -12.58 5.55
CA ALA A 83 -1.39 -11.80 5.96
C ALA A 83 -0.53 -12.50 7.03
N TRP A 84 -1.15 -13.14 8.04
CA TRP A 84 -0.43 -13.87 9.10
C TRP A 84 0.25 -15.18 8.64
N GLN A 85 -0.01 -15.64 7.43
CA GLN A 85 0.62 -16.84 6.84
C GLN A 85 1.82 -16.47 5.96
N MET A 86 1.90 -15.21 5.55
CA MET A 86 3.00 -14.74 4.73
C MET A 86 4.31 -14.68 5.55
N PRO A 87 5.47 -14.98 4.92
CA PRO A 87 6.76 -14.89 5.61
C PRO A 87 7.03 -13.47 6.10
N VAL A 88 7.34 -13.31 7.40
CA VAL A 88 7.60 -12.00 8.02
C VAL A 88 8.74 -11.23 7.35
N GLN A 89 9.67 -11.92 6.68
CA GLN A 89 10.77 -11.33 5.91
C GLN A 89 10.28 -10.49 4.73
N ASN A 90 9.06 -10.72 4.25
CA ASN A 90 8.46 -9.93 3.18
C ASN A 90 7.97 -8.56 3.66
N PHE A 91 7.94 -8.33 4.98
CA PHE A 91 7.44 -7.10 5.60
C PHE A 91 8.57 -6.17 6.09
N VAL A 92 9.84 -6.54 5.90
CA VAL A 92 11.01 -5.68 6.17
C VAL A 92 11.91 -5.73 4.94
N VAL A 93 11.70 -4.80 4.01
CA VAL A 93 12.28 -4.89 2.66
C VAL A 93 12.74 -3.52 2.16
N PRO A 94 13.64 -3.46 1.15
CA PRO A 94 13.94 -2.22 0.46
C PRO A 94 12.67 -1.58 -0.09
N MET A 95 12.56 -0.26 0.07
CA MET A 95 11.45 0.52 -0.48
C MET A 95 11.95 1.43 -1.57
N ILE A 96 11.21 1.49 -2.67
CA ILE A 96 11.35 2.49 -3.71
C ILE A 96 10.03 3.24 -3.91
N VAL A 97 10.14 4.49 -4.36
CA VAL A 97 8.98 5.34 -4.66
C VAL A 97 9.03 5.78 -6.11
N ILE A 98 7.97 5.46 -6.86
CA ILE A 98 7.74 5.96 -8.22
C ILE A 98 6.82 7.16 -8.11
N ASP A 99 7.34 8.33 -8.45
CA ASP A 99 6.62 9.61 -8.36
C ASP A 99 5.89 9.90 -9.68
N ILE A 100 4.56 9.93 -9.61
CA ILE A 100 3.68 10.27 -10.75
C ILE A 100 2.80 11.49 -10.46
N ARG A 101 3.16 12.32 -9.45
CA ARG A 101 2.35 13.48 -9.02
C ARG A 101 2.04 14.45 -10.17
N GLU A 102 2.99 14.69 -11.08
CA GLU A 102 2.78 15.56 -12.22
C GLU A 102 1.73 14.99 -13.19
N LYS A 103 1.74 13.67 -13.43
CA LYS A 103 0.73 12.98 -14.24
C LYS A 103 -0.63 13.03 -13.56
N ALA A 104 -0.68 12.68 -12.28
CA ALA A 104 -1.91 12.63 -11.48
C ALA A 104 -2.58 14.00 -11.32
N ALA A 105 -1.79 15.07 -11.28
CA ALA A 105 -2.33 16.44 -11.23
C ALA A 105 -3.04 16.85 -12.54
N SER A 106 -2.68 16.25 -13.67
CA SER A 106 -3.27 16.53 -14.99
C SER A 106 -4.38 15.56 -15.36
N ASP A 107 -4.33 14.34 -14.85
CA ASP A 107 -5.27 13.25 -15.13
C ASP A 107 -5.43 12.36 -13.89
N PRO A 108 -6.62 12.35 -13.23
CA PRO A 108 -6.84 11.52 -12.07
C PRO A 108 -6.81 10.01 -12.38
N ASP A 109 -6.99 9.60 -13.63
CA ASP A 109 -6.90 8.19 -14.04
C ASP A 109 -5.48 7.77 -14.47
N SER A 110 -4.48 8.57 -14.13
CA SER A 110 -3.07 8.26 -14.37
C SER A 110 -2.66 6.96 -13.69
N GLN A 111 -1.76 6.24 -14.36
CA GLN A 111 -1.26 4.96 -13.86
C GLN A 111 0.26 4.94 -13.90
N VAL A 112 0.88 4.21 -12.96
CA VAL A 112 2.28 3.79 -13.10
C VAL A 112 2.34 2.78 -14.24
N THR A 113 3.05 3.13 -15.30
CA THR A 113 3.21 2.33 -16.52
C THR A 113 4.58 1.64 -16.57
N PRO A 114 4.82 0.67 -17.48
CA PRO A 114 6.15 0.12 -17.73
C PRO A 114 7.21 1.18 -18.07
N ASP A 115 6.81 2.26 -18.73
CA ASP A 115 7.72 3.37 -19.06
C ASP A 115 8.14 4.14 -17.78
N ASP A 116 7.24 4.32 -16.81
CA ASP A 116 7.57 4.95 -15.52
C ASP A 116 8.55 4.09 -14.74
N VAL A 117 8.36 2.76 -14.73
CA VAL A 117 9.31 1.81 -14.12
C VAL A 117 10.69 1.90 -14.78
N THR A 118 10.73 1.90 -16.11
CA THR A 118 11.97 2.01 -16.88
C THR A 118 12.67 3.36 -16.66
N ALA A 119 11.90 4.45 -16.61
CA ALA A 119 12.42 5.78 -16.31
C ALA A 119 13.00 5.86 -14.89
N TRP A 120 12.30 5.26 -13.91
CA TRP A 120 12.81 5.19 -12.54
C TRP A 120 14.15 4.45 -12.48
N GLU A 121 14.28 3.28 -13.11
CA GLU A 121 15.54 2.51 -13.16
C GLU A 121 16.67 3.27 -13.86
N SER A 122 16.34 3.99 -14.92
CA SER A 122 17.32 4.81 -15.64
C SER A 122 17.92 5.91 -14.77
N ALA A 123 17.15 6.42 -13.81
CA ALA A 123 17.55 7.50 -12.90
C ALA A 123 18.22 7.00 -11.62
N ASN A 124 17.83 5.82 -11.11
CA ASN A 124 18.16 5.36 -9.75
C ASN A 124 18.94 4.03 -9.73
N GLY A 125 19.05 3.35 -10.86
CA GLY A 125 19.60 1.99 -10.95
C GLY A 125 18.53 0.91 -10.87
N ASP A 126 18.94 -0.34 -10.95
CA ASP A 126 18.04 -1.50 -10.97
C ASP A 126 17.19 -1.57 -9.69
N ILE A 127 15.90 -1.90 -9.84
CA ILE A 127 15.01 -2.18 -8.71
C ILE A 127 15.53 -3.41 -7.96
N PRO A 128 15.81 -3.30 -6.64
CA PRO A 128 16.30 -4.43 -5.87
C PRO A 128 15.29 -5.58 -5.86
N ALA A 129 15.76 -6.81 -5.96
CA ALA A 129 14.91 -7.97 -5.71
C ALA A 129 14.30 -7.88 -4.29
N ASN A 130 13.08 -8.35 -4.15
CA ASN A 130 12.30 -8.27 -2.91
C ASN A 130 12.03 -6.82 -2.44
N ALA A 131 12.01 -5.84 -3.34
CA ALA A 131 11.61 -4.48 -3.00
C ALA A 131 10.09 -4.36 -2.85
N PHE A 132 9.67 -3.42 -2.00
CA PHE A 132 8.33 -2.84 -1.99
C PHE A 132 8.33 -1.59 -2.88
N VAL A 133 7.40 -1.51 -3.82
CA VAL A 133 7.32 -0.43 -4.80
C VAL A 133 6.10 0.42 -4.53
N ALA A 134 6.29 1.64 -4.04
CA ALA A 134 5.21 2.58 -3.77
C ALA A 134 5.00 3.57 -4.92
N MET A 135 3.75 3.84 -5.25
CA MET A 135 3.34 4.95 -6.09
C MET A 135 3.09 6.18 -5.22
N ASN A 136 3.75 7.30 -5.53
CA ASN A 136 3.39 8.62 -5.00
C ASN A 136 2.65 9.39 -6.08
N SER A 137 1.34 9.53 -5.93
CA SER A 137 0.48 10.31 -6.81
C SER A 137 0.10 11.68 -6.22
N GLY A 138 0.47 11.93 -4.94
CA GLY A 138 0.05 13.10 -4.17
C GLY A 138 -1.40 13.02 -3.69
N TRP A 139 -2.06 11.87 -3.87
CA TRP A 139 -3.48 11.70 -3.53
C TRP A 139 -3.71 11.71 -2.01
N ALA A 140 -2.75 11.24 -1.22
CA ALA A 140 -2.80 11.25 0.24
C ALA A 140 -3.19 12.61 0.84
N ALA A 141 -2.82 13.71 0.18
CA ALA A 141 -3.17 15.08 0.61
C ALA A 141 -4.68 15.34 0.66
N LYS A 142 -5.48 14.54 -0.03
CA LYS A 142 -6.95 14.68 -0.10
C LYS A 142 -7.68 13.93 1.01
N VAL A 143 -7.01 13.15 1.86
CA VAL A 143 -7.65 12.28 2.87
C VAL A 143 -8.57 13.02 3.83
N GLY A 144 -8.32 14.31 4.08
CA GLY A 144 -9.19 15.18 4.90
C GLY A 144 -10.51 15.60 4.24
N ASP A 145 -10.69 15.28 2.96
CA ASP A 145 -11.91 15.52 2.18
C ASP A 145 -12.32 14.18 1.52
N PRO A 146 -13.21 13.41 2.15
CA PRO A 146 -13.61 12.10 1.65
C PRO A 146 -14.21 12.14 0.24
N GLU A 147 -14.94 13.19 -0.13
CA GLU A 147 -15.50 13.33 -1.48
C GLU A 147 -14.38 13.52 -2.52
N ALA A 148 -13.39 14.36 -2.22
CA ALA A 148 -12.24 14.58 -3.09
C ALA A 148 -11.30 13.36 -3.15
N PHE A 149 -11.22 12.57 -2.07
CA PHE A 149 -10.38 11.37 -2.02
C PHE A 149 -10.99 10.22 -2.82
N VAL A 150 -12.29 9.96 -2.63
CA VAL A 150 -13.04 8.92 -3.37
C VAL A 150 -13.26 9.34 -4.83
N ASN A 151 -13.49 10.64 -5.07
CA ASN A 151 -13.58 11.30 -6.37
C ASN A 151 -14.53 10.60 -7.36
N LEU A 152 -15.81 10.47 -6.96
CA LEU A 152 -16.86 9.91 -7.83
C LEU A 152 -17.31 10.93 -8.88
N ASP A 153 -17.52 10.49 -10.10
CA ASP A 153 -18.22 11.26 -11.12
C ASP A 153 -19.75 11.16 -10.99
N ALA A 154 -20.48 11.77 -11.93
CA ALA A 154 -21.94 11.78 -11.93
C ALA A 154 -22.57 10.39 -12.18
N ASP A 155 -21.83 9.46 -12.76
CA ASP A 155 -22.25 8.09 -13.03
C ASP A 155 -21.85 7.14 -11.89
N GLY A 156 -21.17 7.66 -10.85
CA GLY A 156 -20.70 6.90 -9.69
C GLY A 156 -19.39 6.14 -9.94
N VAL A 157 -18.65 6.51 -10.97
CA VAL A 157 -17.33 5.95 -11.25
C VAL A 157 -16.26 6.70 -10.44
N GLN A 158 -15.35 5.97 -9.81
CA GLN A 158 -14.21 6.55 -9.10
C GLN A 158 -13.12 6.98 -10.08
N HIS A 159 -12.37 8.03 -9.74
CA HIS A 159 -11.26 8.54 -10.55
C HIS A 159 -10.08 8.90 -9.65
N TYR A 160 -9.12 8.00 -9.51
CA TYR A 160 -7.85 8.20 -8.79
C TYR A 160 -6.75 7.33 -9.40
N PRO A 161 -5.47 7.70 -9.23
CA PRO A 161 -4.34 6.97 -9.80
C PRO A 161 -4.18 5.56 -9.24
N GLY A 162 -3.54 4.68 -10.02
CA GLY A 162 -3.17 3.33 -9.63
C GLY A 162 -2.00 2.78 -10.45
N PHE A 163 -1.80 1.48 -10.39
CA PHE A 163 -0.84 0.79 -11.25
C PHE A 163 -1.52 0.27 -12.51
N HIS A 164 -0.80 0.31 -13.63
CA HIS A 164 -1.18 -0.42 -14.83
C HIS A 164 -0.81 -1.90 -14.65
N PRO A 165 -1.68 -2.86 -15.02
CA PRO A 165 -1.39 -4.28 -14.85
C PRO A 165 -0.07 -4.74 -15.50
N GLU A 166 0.32 -4.17 -16.64
CA GLU A 166 1.60 -4.49 -17.29
C GLU A 166 2.80 -4.01 -16.47
N ALA A 167 2.69 -2.88 -15.77
CA ALA A 167 3.73 -2.43 -14.84
C ALA A 167 3.83 -3.36 -13.63
N ALA A 168 2.69 -3.80 -13.09
CA ALA A 168 2.64 -4.78 -12.01
C ALA A 168 3.32 -6.11 -12.43
N ILE A 169 3.04 -6.62 -13.63
CA ILE A 169 3.67 -7.82 -14.18
C ILE A 169 5.18 -7.60 -14.36
N MET A 170 5.60 -6.48 -14.94
CA MET A 170 7.03 -6.15 -15.07
C MET A 170 7.76 -6.13 -13.72
N LEU A 171 7.13 -5.58 -12.68
CA LEU A 171 7.67 -5.56 -11.32
C LEU A 171 7.72 -6.96 -10.70
N LEU A 172 6.72 -7.82 -10.95
CA LEU A 172 6.73 -9.23 -10.53
C LEU A 172 7.91 -10.00 -11.14
N GLU A 173 8.22 -9.77 -12.41
CA GLU A 173 9.38 -10.37 -13.08
C GLU A 173 10.72 -9.96 -12.44
N LYS A 174 10.77 -8.78 -11.81
CA LYS A 174 11.94 -8.33 -11.02
C LYS A 174 11.97 -8.90 -9.60
N GLY A 175 10.94 -9.66 -9.21
CA GLY A 175 10.88 -10.36 -7.92
C GLY A 175 10.53 -9.44 -6.75
N LEU A 176 9.60 -8.48 -6.93
CA LEU A 176 9.17 -7.59 -5.85
C LEU A 176 8.52 -8.35 -4.68
N ALA A 177 8.50 -7.74 -3.49
CA ALA A 177 7.77 -8.22 -2.32
C ALA A 177 6.29 -7.82 -2.37
N GLY A 178 6.00 -6.59 -2.72
CA GLY A 178 4.66 -6.02 -2.83
C GLY A 178 4.67 -4.63 -3.44
N ILE A 179 3.48 -4.09 -3.69
CA ILE A 179 3.29 -2.71 -4.15
C ILE A 179 2.50 -1.90 -3.13
N GLY A 180 2.54 -0.58 -3.27
CA GLY A 180 1.71 0.31 -2.46
C GLY A 180 1.25 1.54 -3.21
N VAL A 181 0.12 2.09 -2.79
CA VAL A 181 -0.51 3.27 -3.37
C VAL A 181 -0.98 4.24 -2.29
N ASP A 182 -1.00 5.51 -2.60
CA ASP A 182 -1.57 6.57 -1.75
C ASP A 182 -3.06 6.85 -2.03
N THR A 183 -3.72 5.91 -2.73
CA THR A 183 -5.12 5.94 -3.16
C THR A 183 -5.92 4.82 -2.50
N LEU A 184 -7.23 4.70 -2.82
CA LEU A 184 -8.14 3.67 -2.29
C LEU A 184 -7.94 2.28 -2.92
N SER A 185 -7.19 2.16 -4.01
CA SER A 185 -6.99 0.89 -4.72
C SER A 185 -5.66 0.84 -5.43
N GLN A 186 -5.08 -0.37 -5.51
CA GLN A 186 -3.91 -0.66 -6.34
C GLN A 186 -4.19 -0.44 -7.82
N ASP A 187 -5.43 -0.68 -8.28
CA ASP A 187 -5.90 -0.31 -9.61
C ASP A 187 -6.32 1.16 -9.63
N TYR A 188 -6.29 1.80 -10.80
CA TYR A 188 -6.85 3.14 -10.96
C TYR A 188 -8.37 3.14 -10.75
N GLY A 189 -8.94 4.27 -10.34
CA GLY A 189 -10.32 4.35 -9.86
C GLY A 189 -11.39 3.85 -10.82
N ALA A 190 -11.23 4.08 -12.13
CA ALA A 190 -12.19 3.63 -13.15
C ALA A 190 -11.97 2.18 -13.63
N SER A 191 -11.06 1.43 -12.99
CA SER A 191 -10.85 0.01 -13.28
C SER A 191 -12.09 -0.81 -12.96
N THR A 192 -12.49 -1.69 -13.87
CA THR A 192 -13.62 -2.60 -13.70
C THR A 192 -13.21 -4.06 -13.64
N ASP A 193 -11.95 -4.36 -13.93
CA ASP A 193 -11.41 -5.73 -14.02
C ASP A 193 -10.37 -6.05 -12.94
N PHE A 194 -9.94 -5.06 -12.13
CA PHE A 194 -8.97 -5.21 -11.06
C PHE A 194 -7.67 -5.90 -11.48
N GLY A 195 -7.18 -5.54 -12.68
CA GLY A 195 -6.05 -6.22 -13.32
C GLY A 195 -4.77 -6.19 -12.49
N THR A 196 -4.51 -5.11 -11.75
CA THR A 196 -3.35 -4.98 -10.85
C THR A 196 -3.50 -5.88 -9.62
N HIS A 197 -4.66 -5.87 -8.96
CA HIS A 197 -4.96 -6.79 -7.86
C HIS A 197 -4.77 -8.24 -8.29
N ILE A 198 -5.35 -8.61 -9.44
CA ILE A 198 -5.24 -9.98 -9.96
C ILE A 198 -3.78 -10.37 -10.20
N ALA A 199 -2.98 -9.48 -10.78
CA ALA A 199 -1.57 -9.75 -11.03
C ALA A 199 -0.76 -9.92 -9.73
N ILE A 200 -0.86 -8.97 -8.81
CA ILE A 200 -0.08 -8.92 -7.57
C ILE A 200 -0.48 -10.02 -6.59
N LEU A 201 -1.77 -10.09 -6.27
CA LEU A 201 -2.28 -11.04 -5.27
C LEU A 201 -2.24 -12.47 -5.79
N GLY A 202 -2.52 -12.66 -7.10
CA GLY A 202 -2.43 -13.97 -7.76
C GLY A 202 -1.01 -14.53 -7.83
N ALA A 203 0.01 -13.67 -7.77
CA ALA A 203 1.42 -14.06 -7.66
C ALA A 203 1.88 -14.31 -6.20
N GLY A 204 0.97 -14.29 -5.23
CA GLY A 204 1.30 -14.46 -3.80
C GLY A 204 2.07 -13.26 -3.22
N ARG A 205 1.84 -12.07 -3.77
CA ARG A 205 2.40 -10.81 -3.27
C ARG A 205 1.28 -10.03 -2.59
N TYR A 206 1.65 -8.95 -1.88
CA TYR A 206 0.69 -8.10 -1.18
C TYR A 206 0.63 -6.70 -1.80
N GLY A 207 -0.50 -6.04 -1.59
CA GLY A 207 -0.65 -4.61 -1.84
C GLY A 207 -0.87 -3.84 -0.55
N ILE A 208 -0.47 -2.57 -0.52
CA ILE A 208 -0.83 -1.64 0.55
C ILE A 208 -1.56 -0.47 -0.08
N GLU A 209 -2.71 -0.15 0.48
CA GLU A 209 -3.54 0.96 0.04
C GLU A 209 -3.59 2.06 1.10
N GLY A 210 -3.86 3.27 0.66
CA GLY A 210 -3.96 4.42 1.54
C GLY A 210 -2.64 4.79 2.23
N LEU A 211 -1.51 4.74 1.52
CA LEU A 211 -0.24 5.22 2.06
C LEU A 211 -0.25 6.73 2.27
N ALA A 212 0.37 7.18 3.34
CA ALA A 212 0.62 8.58 3.67
C ALA A 212 2.11 8.91 3.60
N GLY A 213 2.48 10.19 3.72
CA GLY A 213 3.86 10.63 3.96
C GLY A 213 4.89 10.29 2.88
N LEU A 214 4.49 9.85 1.69
CA LEU A 214 5.41 9.45 0.62
C LEU A 214 6.28 10.61 0.10
N ASP A 215 5.88 11.86 0.29
CA ASP A 215 6.67 13.04 -0.06
C ASP A 215 7.98 13.15 0.72
N ASP A 216 8.03 12.54 1.91
CA ASP A 216 9.19 12.54 2.80
C ASP A 216 10.09 11.30 2.60
N VAL A 217 9.73 10.40 1.68
CA VAL A 217 10.49 9.19 1.37
C VAL A 217 11.32 9.39 0.11
N PRO A 218 12.63 9.10 0.13
CA PRO A 218 13.45 9.20 -1.08
C PRO A 218 13.02 8.17 -2.14
N ALA A 219 13.28 8.48 -3.42
CA ALA A 219 12.97 7.56 -4.52
C ALA A 219 13.63 6.18 -4.34
N ALA A 220 14.81 6.12 -3.72
CA ALA A 220 15.55 4.89 -3.45
C ALA A 220 16.30 4.96 -2.11
N GLY A 221 16.65 3.80 -1.54
CA GLY A 221 17.49 3.69 -0.35
C GLY A 221 16.74 3.65 0.98
N ALA A 222 15.41 3.75 0.97
CA ALA A 222 14.58 3.53 2.16
C ALA A 222 14.40 2.03 2.44
N THR A 223 13.99 1.73 3.67
CA THR A 223 13.48 0.41 4.08
C THR A 223 12.08 0.60 4.64
N VAL A 224 11.12 -0.18 4.16
CA VAL A 224 9.78 -0.23 4.75
C VAL A 224 9.70 -1.36 5.78
N ILE A 225 8.97 -1.09 6.85
CA ILE A 225 8.56 -2.05 7.88
C ILE A 225 7.02 -2.00 7.91
N ILE A 226 6.39 -3.16 7.67
CA ILE A 226 4.94 -3.32 7.55
C ILE A 226 4.43 -4.17 8.71
#